data_40bd90c8cbcb2f31c7ee61ce02e6cc4b
#
_entry.id   40bd90c8cbcb2f31c7ee61ce02e6cc4b
#
_cell.length_a   1.000
_cell.length_b   1.000
_cell.length_c   1.000
_cell.angle_alpha   90.00
_cell.angle_beta   90.00
_cell.angle_gamma   90.00
#
_symmetry.space_group_name_H-M   'P 1'
#
loop_
_entity.id
_entity.type
_entity.pdbx_description
1 polymer ?
#
loop_
_entity_poly.entity_id
_entity_poly.type
_entity_poly.pdbx_seq_one_letter_code
_entity_poly.pdbx_strand_id
1 'polypeptide(L)'
;MIEYYRTGSGSDRTQHGKGLLQIHENLMATKFSEQKPSEKGQKALPPVDRELIAQGVRLILEGIGEDLERPGLQETPQRVADMFAELTSGMREDPRQHVIPLPGDKHDEMVIVKDISIASMCEHHLAPFVGKCHIAYIPKQGRILGISKLARLAETFSRRLQLQERLTTDIANTLFEGLKPIGVMVVIEAAHTCMTLRGVRKADAKTVTSAVLGGFRTDPRTRAEAMSLITGKD
;
A
#
# COMPACT_ATOMS: atom_id res chain seq x y z
N MET A 1 -39.17 -17.63 17.24
CA MET A 1 -40.04 -16.57 17.78
C MET A 1 -39.51 -15.27 17.21
N ILE A 2 -39.92 -14.97 15.97
CA ILE A 2 -39.54 -13.80 15.19
C ILE A 2 -40.87 -13.10 14.86
N GLU A 3 -41.16 -12.03 15.56
CA GLU A 3 -42.15 -11.03 15.16
C GLU A 3 -41.88 -9.78 15.99
N TYR A 4 -41.44 -8.76 15.31
CA TYR A 4 -41.70 -7.32 15.58
C TYR A 4 -40.83 -6.47 14.66
N TYR A 5 -41.42 -5.97 13.59
CA TYR A 5 -41.31 -4.62 13.07
C TYR A 5 -42.06 -4.56 11.73
N ARG A 6 -43.37 -4.30 11.84
CA ARG A 6 -44.16 -3.79 10.74
C ARG A 6 -45.06 -2.72 11.30
N THR A 7 -44.72 -1.46 11.06
CA THR A 7 -45.67 -0.36 10.76
C THR A 7 -44.85 0.93 10.63
N GLY A 8 -44.81 1.48 9.44
CA GLY A 8 -44.28 2.81 9.11
C GLY A 8 -44.62 3.07 7.65
N SER A 9 -45.60 3.94 7.43
CA SER A 9 -46.28 4.32 6.20
C SER A 9 -45.33 4.66 5.05
N GLY A 10 -45.64 4.08 3.86
CA GLY A 10 -44.96 4.35 2.63
C GLY A 10 -45.28 5.73 2.05
N SER A 11 -44.27 6.46 1.67
CA SER A 11 -44.27 7.38 0.53
C SER A 11 -42.87 7.91 0.17
N ASP A 12 -41.82 7.65 0.97
CA ASP A 12 -40.49 8.25 0.73
C ASP A 12 -39.39 7.27 0.25
N ARG A 13 -39.73 5.98 0.05
CA ARG A 13 -38.76 4.95 -0.39
C ARG A 13 -38.48 4.90 -1.89
N THR A 14 -39.21 5.65 -2.71
CA THR A 14 -39.13 5.52 -4.18
C THR A 14 -38.03 6.36 -4.84
N GLN A 15 -37.56 7.43 -4.20
CA GLN A 15 -36.47 8.23 -4.76
C GLN A 15 -35.09 7.71 -4.37
N HIS A 16 -34.89 7.19 -3.16
CA HIS A 16 -33.63 6.58 -2.74
C HIS A 16 -33.32 5.27 -3.46
N GLY A 17 -34.35 4.48 -3.80
CA GLY A 17 -34.19 3.21 -4.54
C GLY A 17 -33.67 3.38 -5.96
N LYS A 18 -34.00 4.50 -6.64
CA LYS A 18 -33.55 4.74 -8.02
C LYS A 18 -32.08 5.15 -8.10
N GLY A 19 -31.57 5.88 -7.11
CA GLY A 19 -30.17 6.26 -7.03
C GLY A 19 -29.25 5.06 -6.78
N LEU A 20 -29.66 4.13 -5.92
CA LEU A 20 -28.91 2.93 -5.60
C LEU A 20 -28.87 1.92 -6.79
N LEU A 21 -29.97 1.80 -7.56
CA LEU A 21 -30.02 0.98 -8.76
C LEU A 21 -29.09 1.52 -9.86
N GLN A 22 -29.02 2.84 -10.04
CA GLN A 22 -28.15 3.45 -11.03
C GLN A 22 -26.66 3.29 -10.68
N ILE A 23 -26.31 3.35 -9.37
CA ILE A 23 -24.95 3.07 -8.90
C ILE A 23 -24.60 1.60 -9.09
N HIS A 24 -25.56 0.68 -8.85
CA HIS A 24 -25.35 -0.76 -9.01
C HIS A 24 -25.18 -1.16 -10.49
N GLU A 25 -25.94 -0.57 -11.41
CA GLU A 25 -25.80 -0.83 -12.85
C GLU A 25 -24.47 -0.31 -13.41
N ASN A 26 -23.99 0.85 -12.95
CA ASN A 26 -22.68 1.39 -13.35
C ASN A 26 -21.49 0.58 -12.77
N LEU A 27 -21.66 -0.02 -11.60
CA LEU A 27 -20.63 -0.90 -10.99
C LEU A 27 -20.53 -2.27 -11.68
N MET A 28 -21.65 -2.80 -12.21
CA MET A 28 -21.65 -4.10 -12.89
C MET A 28 -21.17 -4.04 -14.37
N ALA A 29 -21.05 -2.84 -14.94
CA ALA A 29 -20.55 -2.65 -16.31
C ALA A 29 -19.02 -2.68 -16.42
N THR A 30 -18.29 -2.65 -15.30
CA THR A 30 -16.81 -2.80 -15.29
C THR A 30 -16.46 -4.28 -15.28
N LYS A 31 -16.34 -4.89 -16.46
CA LYS A 31 -15.75 -6.22 -16.63
C LYS A 31 -14.33 -6.19 -16.06
N PHE A 32 -14.06 -7.04 -15.07
CA PHE A 32 -12.72 -7.39 -14.65
C PHE A 32 -11.97 -8.00 -15.84
N SER A 33 -11.20 -7.19 -16.54
CA SER A 33 -10.20 -7.70 -17.47
C SER A 33 -8.91 -7.93 -16.68
N GLU A 34 -8.36 -9.13 -16.75
CA GLU A 34 -7.00 -9.43 -16.29
C GLU A 34 -6.03 -8.46 -16.98
N GLN A 35 -5.63 -7.42 -16.27
CA GLN A 35 -4.65 -6.47 -16.78
C GLN A 35 -3.26 -7.06 -16.56
N LYS A 36 -2.66 -7.58 -17.62
CA LYS A 36 -1.20 -7.73 -17.72
C LYS A 36 -0.56 -6.34 -17.52
N PRO A 37 0.60 -6.25 -16.84
CA PRO A 37 1.30 -4.97 -16.70
C PRO A 37 1.60 -4.41 -18.09
N SER A 38 0.97 -3.31 -18.44
CA SER A 38 1.15 -2.67 -19.74
C SER A 38 2.35 -1.71 -19.68
N GLU A 39 3.37 -1.98 -20.47
CA GLU A 39 4.50 -1.09 -20.79
C GLU A 39 4.09 0.08 -21.70
N LYS A 40 2.95 0.67 -21.54
CA LYS A 40 2.56 1.87 -22.31
C LYS A 40 2.05 2.93 -21.35
N GLY A 41 2.77 4.03 -21.29
CA GLY A 41 2.48 5.31 -20.67
C GLY A 41 1.23 5.33 -19.76
N GLN A 42 1.39 5.06 -18.47
CA GLN A 42 0.29 5.18 -17.53
C GLN A 42 -0.23 6.61 -17.60
N LYS A 43 -1.47 6.75 -18.07
CA LYS A 43 -2.19 8.02 -18.01
C LYS A 43 -2.19 8.47 -16.56
N ALA A 44 -1.72 9.69 -16.30
CA ALA A 44 -1.70 10.23 -14.94
C ALA A 44 -3.10 10.10 -14.32
N LEU A 45 -3.16 9.54 -13.11
CA LEU A 45 -4.41 9.42 -12.38
C LEU A 45 -4.94 10.83 -12.05
N PRO A 46 -6.27 11.03 -12.07
CA PRO A 46 -6.86 12.29 -11.66
C PRO A 46 -6.54 12.58 -10.18
N PRO A 47 -6.65 13.84 -9.74
CA PRO A 47 -6.62 14.16 -8.31
C PRO A 47 -7.61 13.30 -7.52
N VAL A 48 -7.36 13.13 -6.23
CA VAL A 48 -8.29 12.42 -5.33
C VAL A 48 -9.57 13.26 -5.19
N ASP A 49 -10.70 12.66 -5.51
CA ASP A 49 -12.02 13.23 -5.28
C ASP A 49 -12.42 13.00 -3.82
N ARG A 50 -12.10 13.99 -2.96
CA ARG A 50 -12.40 13.93 -1.54
C ARG A 50 -13.88 13.96 -1.25
N GLU A 51 -14.65 14.70 -2.06
CA GLU A 51 -16.09 14.80 -1.88
C GLU A 51 -16.77 13.44 -2.14
N LEU A 52 -16.37 12.77 -3.21
CA LEU A 52 -16.89 11.43 -3.52
C LEU A 52 -16.53 10.42 -2.42
N ILE A 53 -15.33 10.51 -1.86
CA ILE A 53 -14.92 9.65 -0.73
C ILE A 53 -15.76 9.97 0.50
N ALA A 54 -15.95 11.26 0.84
CA ALA A 54 -16.75 11.68 1.99
C ALA A 54 -18.20 11.20 1.87
N GLN A 55 -18.81 11.25 0.68
CA GLN A 55 -20.14 10.68 0.41
C GLN A 55 -20.16 9.16 0.66
N GLY A 56 -19.15 8.43 0.19
CA GLY A 56 -19.00 6.99 0.45
C GLY A 56 -18.92 6.68 1.95
N VAL A 57 -18.21 7.50 2.72
CA VAL A 57 -18.10 7.34 4.18
C VAL A 57 -19.44 7.59 4.88
N ARG A 58 -20.23 8.58 4.44
CA ARG A 58 -21.61 8.79 4.95
C ARG A 58 -22.46 7.52 4.76
N LEU A 59 -22.44 6.94 3.56
CA LEU A 59 -23.18 5.72 3.28
C LEU A 59 -22.73 4.53 4.13
N ILE A 60 -21.42 4.43 4.44
CA ILE A 60 -20.91 3.40 5.36
C ILE A 60 -21.48 3.62 6.76
N LEU A 61 -21.44 4.84 7.28
CA LEU A 61 -21.95 5.19 8.61
C LEU A 61 -23.45 4.92 8.73
N GLU A 62 -24.23 5.32 7.73
CA GLU A 62 -25.66 4.99 7.63
C GLU A 62 -25.90 3.47 7.60
N GLY A 63 -25.10 2.75 6.80
CA GLY A 63 -25.22 1.30 6.62
C GLY A 63 -24.93 0.50 7.88
N ILE A 64 -24.10 1.01 8.80
CA ILE A 64 -23.85 0.39 10.11
C ILE A 64 -24.82 0.88 11.21
N GLY A 65 -25.72 1.82 10.88
CA GLY A 65 -26.76 2.33 11.78
C GLY A 65 -26.32 3.46 12.70
N GLU A 66 -25.26 4.20 12.33
CA GLU A 66 -24.77 5.36 13.10
C GLU A 66 -25.59 6.63 12.79
N ASP A 67 -25.69 7.48 13.83
CA ASP A 67 -26.29 8.83 13.72
C ASP A 67 -25.23 9.83 13.22
N LEU A 68 -25.37 10.29 11.99
CA LEU A 68 -24.47 11.26 11.37
C LEU A 68 -24.48 12.64 12.04
N GLU A 69 -25.58 12.98 12.73
CA GLU A 69 -25.72 14.27 13.42
C GLU A 69 -25.01 14.27 14.78
N ARG A 70 -24.59 13.12 15.25
CA ARG A 70 -23.82 12.99 16.49
C ARG A 70 -22.50 13.80 16.38
N PRO A 71 -22.20 14.70 17.33
CA PRO A 71 -21.07 15.65 17.21
C PRO A 71 -19.73 15.02 16.88
N GLY A 72 -19.47 13.79 17.32
CA GLY A 72 -18.23 13.06 17.03
C GLY A 72 -18.11 12.56 15.60
N LEU A 73 -19.21 12.52 14.81
CA LEU A 73 -19.23 11.99 13.45
C LEU A 73 -19.39 13.03 12.35
N GLN A 74 -19.80 14.26 12.67
CA GLN A 74 -20.09 15.30 11.68
C GLN A 74 -18.91 15.57 10.73
N GLU A 75 -17.68 15.57 11.24
CA GLU A 75 -16.47 15.77 10.43
C GLU A 75 -15.80 14.46 9.97
N THR A 76 -16.29 13.30 10.41
CA THR A 76 -15.67 12.00 10.07
C THR A 76 -15.59 11.75 8.57
N PRO A 77 -16.63 12.04 7.75
CA PRO A 77 -16.53 11.85 6.31
C PRO A 77 -15.36 12.59 5.68
N GLN A 78 -15.16 13.85 6.06
CA GLN A 78 -14.08 14.67 5.52
C GLN A 78 -12.71 14.20 6.03
N ARG A 79 -12.58 13.90 7.32
CA ARG A 79 -11.34 13.38 7.89
C ARG A 79 -10.89 12.06 7.25
N VAL A 80 -11.84 11.18 6.95
CA VAL A 80 -11.55 9.91 6.26
C VAL A 80 -11.15 10.17 4.80
N ALA A 81 -11.80 11.12 4.12
CA ALA A 81 -11.43 11.50 2.76
C ALA A 81 -9.99 12.04 2.69
N ASP A 82 -9.59 12.89 3.64
CA ASP A 82 -8.24 13.43 3.73
C ASP A 82 -7.21 12.32 4.05
N MET A 83 -7.56 11.41 4.97
CA MET A 83 -6.73 10.23 5.27
C MET A 83 -6.50 9.36 4.03
N PHE A 84 -7.54 9.07 3.24
CA PHE A 84 -7.39 8.30 2.00
C PHE A 84 -6.54 9.04 0.96
N ALA A 85 -6.70 10.35 0.84
CA ALA A 85 -5.88 11.16 -0.06
C ALA A 85 -4.39 11.06 0.30
N GLU A 86 -4.06 11.11 1.59
CA GLU A 86 -2.69 10.95 2.08
C GLU A 86 -2.19 9.53 1.85
N LEU A 87 -2.93 8.51 2.28
CA LEU A 87 -2.52 7.10 2.20
C LEU A 87 -2.43 6.56 0.77
N THR A 88 -2.98 7.27 -0.22
CA THR A 88 -2.92 6.89 -1.63
C THR A 88 -2.12 7.88 -2.50
N SER A 89 -1.39 8.81 -1.89
CA SER A 89 -0.60 9.83 -2.60
C SER A 89 0.40 9.23 -3.58
N GLY A 90 1.08 8.15 -3.20
CA GLY A 90 2.06 7.46 -4.02
C GLY A 90 1.51 6.81 -5.30
N MET A 91 0.18 6.69 -5.44
CA MET A 91 -0.44 6.24 -6.70
C MET A 91 -0.23 7.25 -7.85
N ARG A 92 0.04 8.50 -7.52
CA ARG A 92 0.23 9.63 -8.46
C ARG A 92 1.68 10.05 -8.62
N GLU A 93 2.59 9.33 -7.94
CA GLU A 93 4.01 9.58 -7.99
C GLU A 93 4.73 8.53 -8.84
N ASP A 94 5.74 8.96 -9.61
CA ASP A 94 6.67 8.05 -10.28
C ASP A 94 7.78 7.65 -9.28
N PRO A 95 7.82 6.40 -8.79
CA PRO A 95 8.82 5.97 -7.82
C PRO A 95 10.26 6.05 -8.39
N ARG A 96 10.44 6.00 -9.72
CA ARG A 96 11.75 6.08 -10.37
C ARG A 96 12.46 7.41 -10.13
N GLN A 97 11.73 8.49 -9.81
CA GLN A 97 12.30 9.79 -9.42
C GLN A 97 13.23 9.71 -8.20
N HIS A 98 13.11 8.65 -7.40
CA HIS A 98 13.96 8.42 -6.25
C HIS A 98 15.20 7.58 -6.57
N VAL A 99 15.28 6.97 -7.75
CA VAL A 99 16.39 6.10 -8.13
C VAL A 99 17.29 6.79 -9.13
N ILE A 100 17.90 7.92 -8.68
CA ILE A 100 18.87 8.68 -9.46
C ILE A 100 20.25 8.39 -8.91
N PRO A 101 21.10 7.64 -9.64
CA PRO A 101 22.45 7.32 -9.21
C PRO A 101 23.29 8.57 -8.98
N LEU A 102 24.01 8.57 -7.88
CA LEU A 102 25.06 9.56 -7.62
C LEU A 102 26.41 8.95 -7.98
N PRO A 103 27.34 9.73 -8.58
CA PRO A 103 28.72 9.30 -8.70
C PRO A 103 29.28 9.19 -7.29
N GLY A 104 29.71 8.01 -6.89
CA GLY A 104 30.37 7.76 -5.64
C GLY A 104 31.84 7.40 -5.86
N ASP A 105 32.60 7.38 -4.77
CA ASP A 105 33.89 6.71 -4.76
C ASP A 105 33.70 5.23 -5.14
N LYS A 106 34.80 4.53 -5.42
CA LYS A 106 34.78 3.09 -5.81
C LYS A 106 34.30 2.22 -4.64
N HIS A 107 33.03 2.43 -4.21
CA HIS A 107 32.39 1.60 -3.20
C HIS A 107 31.71 0.43 -3.90
N ASP A 108 32.10 -0.78 -3.58
CA ASP A 108 31.59 -2.04 -4.13
C ASP A 108 31.05 -2.99 -3.04
N GLU A 109 31.10 -2.54 -1.78
CA GLU A 109 30.56 -3.27 -0.64
C GLU A 109 29.03 -3.05 -0.48
N MET A 110 28.41 -3.95 0.27
CA MET A 110 26.99 -3.92 0.55
C MET A 110 26.56 -2.65 1.32
N VAL A 111 25.51 -2.01 0.84
CA VAL A 111 24.84 -0.90 1.53
C VAL A 111 23.47 -1.37 2.02
N ILE A 112 23.21 -1.19 3.31
CA ILE A 112 21.93 -1.56 3.93
C ILE A 112 21.30 -0.35 4.62
N VAL A 113 20.03 -0.09 4.33
CA VAL A 113 19.17 0.80 5.13
C VAL A 113 18.07 -0.04 5.75
N LYS A 114 18.09 -0.17 7.07
CA LYS A 114 17.14 -0.98 7.82
C LYS A 114 16.18 -0.14 8.65
N ASP A 115 15.11 -0.79 9.11
CA ASP A 115 14.09 -0.20 9.98
C ASP A 115 13.34 1.00 9.36
N ILE A 116 13.22 1.05 8.02
CA ILE A 116 12.40 2.05 7.35
C ILE A 116 10.95 1.76 7.73
N SER A 117 10.32 2.68 8.47
CA SER A 117 8.91 2.56 8.83
C SER A 117 8.04 2.65 7.60
N ILE A 118 7.09 1.74 7.46
CA ILE A 118 6.09 1.74 6.41
C ILE A 118 4.68 1.68 6.98
N ALA A 119 3.77 2.39 6.33
CA ALA A 119 2.34 2.29 6.53
C ALA A 119 1.67 2.22 5.16
N SER A 120 0.86 1.20 4.95
CA SER A 120 0.18 0.96 3.68
C SER A 120 -1.24 0.48 3.90
N MET A 121 -2.02 0.42 2.84
CA MET A 121 -3.43 0.02 2.86
C MET A 121 -3.61 -1.30 2.13
N CYS A 122 -4.09 -2.33 2.83
CA CYS A 122 -4.42 -3.61 2.22
C CYS A 122 -5.55 -3.45 1.20
N GLU A 123 -5.33 -3.82 -0.06
CA GLU A 123 -6.32 -3.65 -1.13
C GLU A 123 -7.58 -4.51 -0.95
N HIS A 124 -7.50 -5.64 -0.18
CA HIS A 124 -8.63 -6.53 0.01
C HIS A 124 -9.70 -5.99 0.97
N HIS A 125 -9.29 -5.19 1.97
CA HIS A 125 -10.19 -4.76 3.04
C HIS A 125 -10.14 -3.26 3.33
N LEU A 126 -9.32 -2.50 2.60
CA LEU A 126 -9.02 -1.09 2.90
C LEU A 126 -8.60 -0.89 4.36
N ALA A 127 -7.95 -1.89 4.93
CA ALA A 127 -7.44 -1.88 6.30
C ALA A 127 -5.93 -1.64 6.30
N PRO A 128 -5.39 -0.82 7.22
CA PRO A 128 -3.96 -0.53 7.23
C PRO A 128 -3.13 -1.74 7.64
N PHE A 129 -1.90 -1.80 7.12
CA PHE A 129 -0.84 -2.60 7.68
C PHE A 129 0.39 -1.73 7.89
N VAL A 130 1.09 -1.98 8.98
CA VAL A 130 2.23 -1.18 9.41
C VAL A 130 3.39 -2.08 9.76
N GLY A 131 4.59 -1.61 9.48
CA GLY A 131 5.77 -2.43 9.71
C GLY A 131 7.08 -1.74 9.36
N LYS A 132 8.08 -2.55 9.04
CA LYS A 132 9.42 -2.13 8.71
C LYS A 132 9.86 -2.73 7.39
N CYS A 133 10.51 -1.91 6.58
CA CYS A 133 11.16 -2.29 5.34
C CYS A 133 12.68 -2.18 5.51
N HIS A 134 13.39 -3.17 5.02
CA HIS A 134 14.84 -3.22 4.99
C HIS A 134 15.27 -3.37 3.54
N ILE A 135 16.20 -2.51 3.10
CA ILE A 135 16.67 -2.48 1.71
C ILE A 135 18.19 -2.62 1.73
N ALA A 136 18.70 -3.64 1.05
CA ALA A 136 20.11 -3.84 0.82
C ALA A 136 20.42 -3.82 -0.68
N TYR A 137 21.54 -3.24 -1.08
CA TYR A 137 22.04 -3.34 -2.44
C TYR A 137 23.57 -3.37 -2.45
N ILE A 138 24.14 -3.96 -3.50
CA ILE A 138 25.58 -3.94 -3.75
C ILE A 138 25.82 -3.05 -4.98
N PRO A 139 26.50 -1.90 -4.79
CA PRO A 139 26.79 -0.98 -5.89
C PRO A 139 27.55 -1.65 -7.03
N LYS A 140 27.41 -1.12 -8.24
CA LYS A 140 28.20 -1.51 -9.40
C LYS A 140 28.85 -0.29 -10.02
N GLN A 141 30.17 -0.33 -10.19
CA GLN A 141 30.95 0.76 -10.81
C GLN A 141 30.80 2.13 -10.07
N GLY A 142 30.76 2.08 -8.72
CA GLY A 142 30.65 3.28 -7.89
C GLY A 142 29.31 4.02 -7.96
N ARG A 143 28.27 3.40 -8.55
CA ARG A 143 26.94 4.00 -8.56
C ARG A 143 26.24 3.74 -7.26
N ILE A 144 26.14 4.76 -6.43
CA ILE A 144 25.45 4.73 -5.13
C ILE A 144 24.16 5.52 -5.21
N LEU A 145 23.29 5.30 -4.25
CA LEU A 145 22.05 6.04 -4.06
C LEU A 145 22.08 6.76 -2.72
N GLY A 146 21.60 8.01 -2.69
CA GLY A 146 21.42 8.70 -1.41
C GLY A 146 20.49 7.89 -0.48
N ILE A 147 20.91 7.64 0.76
CA ILE A 147 20.19 6.78 1.71
C ILE A 147 18.73 7.21 1.93
N SER A 148 18.45 8.52 1.96
CA SER A 148 17.09 9.06 2.05
C SER A 148 16.21 8.70 0.84
N LYS A 149 16.79 8.41 -0.31
CA LYS A 149 16.06 8.03 -1.52
C LYS A 149 15.49 6.62 -1.42
N LEU A 150 16.17 5.71 -0.70
CA LEU A 150 15.65 4.37 -0.41
C LEU A 150 14.40 4.43 0.47
N ALA A 151 14.41 5.27 1.49
CA ALA A 151 13.24 5.48 2.35
C ALA A 151 12.07 6.09 1.57
N ARG A 152 12.32 7.10 0.72
CA ARG A 152 11.29 7.71 -0.13
C ARG A 152 10.73 6.73 -1.16
N LEU A 153 11.56 5.87 -1.73
CA LEU A 153 11.11 4.81 -2.64
C LEU A 153 10.14 3.86 -1.95
N ALA A 154 10.49 3.40 -0.74
CA ALA A 154 9.62 2.55 0.07
C ALA A 154 8.31 3.27 0.42
N GLU A 155 8.36 4.55 0.78
CA GLU A 155 7.18 5.35 1.10
C GLU A 155 6.26 5.52 -0.12
N THR A 156 6.77 5.92 -1.28
CA THR A 156 5.97 6.09 -2.51
C THR A 156 5.22 4.80 -2.89
N PHE A 157 5.84 3.64 -2.72
CA PHE A 157 5.16 2.37 -2.96
C PHE A 157 4.20 1.98 -1.83
N SER A 158 4.48 2.36 -0.59
CA SER A 158 3.59 2.09 0.55
C SER A 158 2.32 2.95 0.52
N ARG A 159 2.38 4.18 0.01
CA ARG A 159 1.24 5.10 -0.11
C ARG A 159 0.33 4.73 -1.29
N ARG A 160 -0.10 3.46 -1.34
CA ARG A 160 -0.97 2.87 -2.37
C ARG A 160 -1.88 1.81 -1.75
N LEU A 161 -2.89 1.36 -2.51
CA LEU A 161 -3.55 0.09 -2.19
C LEU A 161 -2.61 -1.05 -2.57
N GLN A 162 -2.22 -1.88 -1.61
CA GLN A 162 -1.13 -2.84 -1.79
C GLN A 162 -1.44 -4.26 -1.28
N LEU A 163 -0.70 -5.20 -1.86
CA LEU A 163 -0.34 -6.47 -1.25
C LEU A 163 1.11 -6.37 -0.78
N GLN A 164 1.45 -6.90 0.37
CA GLN A 164 2.81 -6.81 0.90
C GLN A 164 3.85 -7.46 -0.03
N GLU A 165 3.49 -8.55 -0.68
CA GLU A 165 4.30 -9.27 -1.66
C GLU A 165 4.62 -8.39 -2.87
N ARG A 166 3.62 -7.68 -3.39
CA ARG A 166 3.78 -6.75 -4.51
C ARG A 166 4.61 -5.54 -4.09
N LEU A 167 4.33 -4.96 -2.92
CA LEU A 167 5.11 -3.86 -2.35
C LEU A 167 6.61 -4.19 -2.30
N THR A 168 6.93 -5.38 -1.76
CA THR A 168 8.31 -5.86 -1.64
C THR A 168 8.99 -6.01 -3.00
N THR A 169 8.27 -6.59 -3.95
CA THR A 169 8.78 -6.87 -5.31
C THR A 169 8.95 -5.57 -6.11
N ASP A 170 8.00 -4.65 -6.01
CA ASP A 170 8.02 -3.37 -6.74
C ASP A 170 9.21 -2.50 -6.31
N ILE A 171 9.48 -2.42 -4.99
CA ILE A 171 10.66 -1.71 -4.47
C ILE A 171 11.94 -2.34 -5.02
N ALA A 172 12.07 -3.67 -4.95
CA ALA A 172 13.27 -4.38 -5.39
C ALA A 172 13.52 -4.19 -6.89
N ASN A 173 12.49 -4.37 -7.72
CA ASN A 173 12.60 -4.25 -9.17
C ASN A 173 12.95 -2.82 -9.57
N THR A 174 12.25 -1.81 -9.03
CA THR A 174 12.51 -0.41 -9.35
C THR A 174 13.94 0.00 -9.01
N LEU A 175 14.43 -0.45 -7.85
CA LEU A 175 15.80 -0.19 -7.45
C LEU A 175 16.80 -0.91 -8.37
N PHE A 176 16.54 -2.17 -8.70
CA PHE A 176 17.41 -2.98 -9.55
C PHE A 176 17.51 -2.43 -10.99
N GLU A 177 16.37 -2.04 -11.56
CA GLU A 177 16.31 -1.49 -12.91
C GLU A 177 16.93 -0.09 -13.02
N GLY A 178 16.67 0.77 -12.05
CA GLY A 178 17.13 2.17 -12.09
C GLY A 178 18.60 2.34 -11.72
N LEU A 179 19.05 1.67 -10.65
CA LEU A 179 20.42 1.75 -10.17
C LEU A 179 21.36 0.80 -10.91
N LYS A 180 20.86 -0.33 -11.44
CA LYS A 180 21.62 -1.43 -12.05
C LYS A 180 22.77 -1.92 -11.15
N PRO A 181 22.50 -2.27 -9.89
CA PRO A 181 23.51 -2.74 -8.95
C PRO A 181 23.91 -4.19 -9.26
N ILE A 182 24.89 -4.73 -8.54
CA ILE A 182 25.23 -6.17 -8.60
C ILE A 182 24.07 -7.01 -8.04
N GLY A 183 23.38 -6.51 -7.01
CA GLY A 183 22.22 -7.19 -6.42
C GLY A 183 21.39 -6.24 -5.58
N VAL A 184 20.14 -6.63 -5.36
CA VAL A 184 19.17 -5.97 -4.46
C VAL A 184 18.50 -7.02 -3.59
N MET A 185 18.28 -6.69 -2.33
CA MET A 185 17.44 -7.43 -1.41
C MET A 185 16.52 -6.48 -0.67
N VAL A 186 15.23 -6.80 -0.64
CA VAL A 186 14.22 -6.08 0.13
C VAL A 186 13.53 -7.07 1.04
N VAL A 187 13.41 -6.73 2.31
CA VAL A 187 12.67 -7.51 3.32
C VAL A 187 11.67 -6.59 4.00
N ILE A 188 10.42 -7.02 4.10
CA ILE A 188 9.36 -6.30 4.80
C ILE A 188 8.76 -7.21 5.86
N GLU A 189 8.68 -6.71 7.09
CA GLU A 189 7.92 -7.31 8.19
C GLU A 189 6.79 -6.36 8.60
N ALA A 190 5.54 -6.82 8.56
CA ALA A 190 4.39 -5.98 8.90
C ALA A 190 3.26 -6.74 9.62
N ALA A 191 2.54 -6.02 10.47
CA ALA A 191 1.30 -6.46 11.08
C ALA A 191 0.10 -5.96 10.27
N HIS A 192 -0.80 -6.86 9.89
CA HIS A 192 -1.98 -6.58 9.08
C HIS A 192 -3.23 -6.47 9.94
N THR A 193 -3.84 -5.28 10.02
CA THR A 193 -5.05 -5.08 10.84
C THR A 193 -6.24 -5.88 10.32
N CYS A 194 -6.31 -6.17 9.03
CA CYS A 194 -7.33 -7.06 8.47
C CYS A 194 -7.28 -8.49 9.03
N MET A 195 -6.14 -8.91 9.59
CA MET A 195 -5.92 -10.20 10.21
C MET A 195 -5.92 -10.11 11.76
N THR A 196 -5.45 -9.01 12.32
CA THR A 196 -5.30 -8.87 13.79
C THR A 196 -6.60 -8.44 14.47
N LEU A 197 -7.37 -7.51 13.87
CA LEU A 197 -8.57 -6.94 14.46
C LEU A 197 -9.86 -7.76 14.21
N ARG A 198 -9.91 -8.49 13.13
CA ARG A 198 -11.08 -9.26 12.68
C ARG A 198 -10.66 -10.58 12.02
N GLY A 199 -11.62 -11.40 11.58
CA GLY A 199 -11.35 -12.69 10.94
C GLY A 199 -10.65 -13.65 11.90
N VAL A 200 -9.40 -14.02 11.59
CA VAL A 200 -8.63 -14.99 12.39
C VAL A 200 -8.13 -14.46 13.74
N ARG A 201 -8.16 -13.16 13.96
CA ARG A 201 -7.84 -12.47 15.23
C ARG A 201 -6.51 -12.90 15.86
N LYS A 202 -5.44 -12.93 15.06
CA LYS A 202 -4.08 -13.25 15.54
C LYS A 202 -3.30 -11.96 15.73
N ALA A 203 -3.38 -11.40 16.95
CA ALA A 203 -2.83 -10.07 17.26
C ALA A 203 -1.31 -9.98 17.05
N ASP A 204 -0.56 -11.04 17.40
CA ASP A 204 0.91 -11.04 17.35
C ASP A 204 1.46 -11.55 16.00
N ALA A 205 0.58 -11.92 15.07
CA ALA A 205 1.02 -12.44 13.79
C ALA A 205 1.59 -11.32 12.91
N LYS A 206 2.78 -11.56 12.37
CA LYS A 206 3.44 -10.70 11.41
C LYS A 206 3.65 -11.46 10.11
N THR A 207 3.51 -10.75 9.00
CA THR A 207 3.86 -11.25 7.68
C THR A 207 5.27 -10.78 7.34
N VAL A 208 6.12 -11.70 6.89
CA VAL A 208 7.46 -11.38 6.38
C VAL A 208 7.53 -11.75 4.93
N THR A 209 7.90 -10.78 4.08
CA THR A 209 8.12 -10.96 2.65
C THR A 209 9.52 -10.55 2.27
N SER A 210 10.10 -11.22 1.27
CA SER A 210 11.42 -10.87 0.74
C SER A 210 11.46 -10.94 -0.77
N ALA A 211 12.20 -10.01 -1.40
CA ALA A 211 12.53 -10.03 -2.81
C ALA A 211 14.05 -9.91 -2.96
N VAL A 212 14.66 -10.83 -3.72
CA VAL A 212 16.09 -10.87 -3.96
C VAL A 212 16.40 -10.93 -5.45
N LEU A 213 17.32 -10.07 -5.91
CA LEU A 213 17.72 -9.94 -7.30
C LEU A 213 19.26 -9.91 -7.44
N GLY A 214 19.75 -10.33 -8.60
CA GLY A 214 21.20 -10.34 -8.89
C GLY A 214 21.99 -11.17 -7.90
N GLY A 215 23.11 -10.64 -7.37
CA GLY A 215 24.04 -11.33 -6.47
C GLY A 215 23.39 -11.94 -5.23
N PHE A 216 22.42 -11.29 -4.63
CA PHE A 216 21.68 -11.86 -3.49
C PHE A 216 20.85 -13.11 -3.86
N ARG A 217 20.47 -13.25 -5.13
CA ARG A 217 19.76 -14.45 -5.59
C ARG A 217 20.70 -15.59 -5.91
N THR A 218 21.86 -15.27 -6.47
CA THR A 218 22.81 -16.28 -6.96
C THR A 218 23.81 -16.77 -5.91
N ASP A 219 24.14 -15.94 -4.91
CA ASP A 219 25.04 -16.32 -3.81
C ASP A 219 24.28 -16.37 -2.45
N PRO A 220 24.09 -17.59 -1.91
CA PRO A 220 23.47 -17.75 -0.59
C PRO A 220 24.24 -17.11 0.57
N ARG A 221 25.57 -16.98 0.47
CA ARG A 221 26.42 -16.39 1.53
C ARG A 221 26.17 -14.89 1.62
N THR A 222 26.18 -14.20 0.49
CA THR A 222 25.85 -12.76 0.40
C THR A 222 24.46 -12.47 0.96
N ARG A 223 23.49 -13.35 0.66
CA ARG A 223 22.14 -13.22 1.22
C ARG A 223 22.10 -13.47 2.73
N ALA A 224 22.84 -14.47 3.23
CA ALA A 224 22.91 -14.77 4.66
C ALA A 224 23.56 -13.61 5.44
N GLU A 225 24.63 -13.03 4.93
CA GLU A 225 25.28 -11.84 5.50
C GLU A 225 24.30 -10.67 5.61
N ALA A 226 23.57 -10.36 4.53
CA ALA A 226 22.56 -9.30 4.57
C ALA A 226 21.48 -9.57 5.63
N MET A 227 21.00 -10.81 5.73
CA MET A 227 20.02 -11.19 6.75
C MET A 227 20.56 -11.05 8.16
N SER A 228 21.79 -11.48 8.41
CA SER A 228 22.46 -11.31 9.70
C SER A 228 22.53 -9.82 10.10
N LEU A 229 22.97 -8.94 9.19
CA LEU A 229 23.06 -7.49 9.41
C LEU A 229 21.67 -6.85 9.64
N ILE A 230 20.63 -7.33 8.95
CA ILE A 230 19.26 -6.85 9.11
C ILE A 230 18.68 -7.29 10.46
N THR A 231 18.83 -8.57 10.81
CA THR A 231 18.21 -9.15 12.02
C THR A 231 19.03 -8.93 13.28
N GLY A 232 20.32 -8.62 13.15
CA GLY A 232 21.27 -8.53 14.27
C GLY A 232 21.52 -9.88 14.94
N LYS A 233 21.36 -10.98 14.20
CA LYS A 233 21.62 -12.35 14.67
C LYS A 233 22.76 -12.94 13.82
N ASP A 234 23.76 -13.47 14.50
CA ASP A 234 24.86 -14.25 13.88
C ASP A 234 24.39 -15.62 13.42
#